data_25eb5777caaccc41415e6c9c0bf8eeef
#
_entry.id   25eb5777caaccc41415e6c9c0bf8eeef
#
_cell.length_a   1.000
_cell.length_b   1.000
_cell.length_c   1.000
_cell.angle_alpha   90.00
_cell.angle_beta   90.00
_cell.angle_gamma   90.00
#
_symmetry.space_group_name_H-M   'P 1'
#
loop_
_entity.id
_entity.type
_entity.pdbx_description
1 polymer ?
#
loop_
_entity_poly.entity_id
_entity_poly.type
_entity_poly.pdbx_seq_one_letter_code
_entity_poly.pdbx_strand_id
1 'polypeptide(L)'
;VNALKENDFEVIVCNPNMLNLKMSGKKTDRRDAYEIARRLMLGDIQKCAKTYYPDDDCFGKRKVIRTRHRLIEARQTLTNQIRANLSAYKLPSGLDLKTKKTRKVLWGLEWPTEDMEVVFQSLMTAFEHMTESIALLDYRLEEMSLDPMVSLLREHLPSCGPVTSTVIYYELGDVTRFKNSRTVASYAGLVPRVNQSADKSHHGRLTKRGNRELRHILGEWAIRLM
;
A
#
# COMPACT_ATOMS: atom_id res chain seq x y z
N VAL A 1 17.92 -0.01 -8.92
CA VAL A 1 17.97 -1.31 -9.58
C VAL A 1 18.07 -1.09 -11.09
N ASN A 2 17.15 -0.34 -11.70
CA ASN A 2 17.08 -0.15 -13.15
C ASN A 2 18.36 0.51 -13.71
N ALA A 3 18.81 1.62 -13.14
CA ALA A 3 20.05 2.28 -13.53
C ALA A 3 21.31 1.37 -13.47
N LEU A 4 21.31 0.36 -12.59
CA LEU A 4 22.40 -0.63 -12.56
C LEU A 4 22.25 -1.67 -13.66
N LYS A 5 21.01 -2.11 -13.96
CA LYS A 5 20.74 -3.04 -15.05
C LYS A 5 21.03 -2.43 -16.42
N GLU A 6 20.73 -1.14 -16.61
CA GLU A 6 21.04 -0.37 -17.82
C GLU A 6 22.55 -0.26 -18.09
N ASN A 7 23.37 -0.45 -17.07
CA ASN A 7 24.84 -0.49 -17.16
C ASN A 7 25.41 -1.93 -17.05
N ASP A 8 24.63 -2.93 -17.43
CA ASP A 8 25.01 -4.34 -17.48
C ASP A 8 25.45 -4.96 -16.14
N PHE A 9 25.04 -4.38 -15.00
CA PHE A 9 25.31 -4.99 -13.71
C PHE A 9 24.28 -6.10 -13.38
N GLU A 10 24.77 -7.26 -12.93
CA GLU A 10 23.92 -8.26 -12.30
C GLU A 10 23.46 -7.75 -10.94
N VAL A 11 22.15 -7.54 -10.78
CA VAL A 11 21.58 -6.96 -9.57
C VAL A 11 20.86 -8.02 -8.74
N ILE A 12 21.36 -8.26 -7.53
CA ILE A 12 20.75 -9.16 -6.55
C ILE A 12 20.09 -8.34 -5.46
N VAL A 13 18.75 -8.41 -5.36
CA VAL A 13 18.00 -7.75 -4.29
C VAL A 13 17.79 -8.73 -3.13
N CYS A 14 18.28 -8.37 -1.95
CA CYS A 14 18.20 -9.20 -0.75
C CYS A 14 17.44 -8.50 0.37
N ASN A 15 16.79 -9.28 1.24
CA ASN A 15 16.18 -8.76 2.46
C ASN A 15 17.29 -8.50 3.52
N PRO A 16 17.49 -7.26 3.99
CA PRO A 16 18.54 -6.95 4.96
C PRO A 16 18.41 -7.72 6.29
N ASN A 17 17.20 -8.08 6.69
CA ASN A 17 16.98 -8.88 7.89
C ASN A 17 17.47 -10.33 7.73
N MET A 18 17.51 -10.86 6.51
CA MET A 18 18.01 -12.21 6.24
C MET A 18 19.51 -12.24 6.05
N LEU A 19 20.12 -11.12 5.69
CA LEU A 19 21.55 -10.97 5.62
C LEU A 19 22.22 -11.00 7.00
N ASN A 20 21.45 -10.92 8.09
CA ASN A 20 21.91 -10.98 9.45
C ASN A 20 23.13 -10.05 9.71
N LEU A 21 23.06 -8.81 9.21
CA LEU A 21 24.11 -7.80 9.28
C LEU A 21 24.38 -7.29 10.72
N LYS A 22 23.88 -8.00 11.74
CA LYS A 22 24.10 -7.69 13.13
C LYS A 22 25.55 -8.01 13.51
N MET A 23 26.44 -7.11 13.18
CA MET A 23 27.79 -7.12 13.76
C MET A 23 27.80 -6.44 15.13
N SER A 24 28.64 -6.93 16.04
CA SER A 24 28.90 -6.26 17.31
C SER A 24 29.48 -4.86 17.07
N GLY A 25 28.81 -3.80 17.50
CA GLY A 25 29.26 -2.42 17.38
C GLY A 25 28.28 -1.45 16.74
N LYS A 26 28.68 -0.20 16.58
CA LYS A 26 27.86 0.86 15.98
C LYS A 26 27.52 0.52 14.52
N LYS A 27 26.22 0.53 14.18
CA LYS A 27 25.74 0.37 12.81
C LYS A 27 26.13 1.58 11.99
N THR A 28 26.82 1.35 10.85
CA THR A 28 27.19 2.39 9.88
C THR A 28 27.05 1.83 8.47
N ASP A 29 26.65 2.66 7.52
CA ASP A 29 26.48 2.28 6.10
C ASP A 29 27.77 1.70 5.51
N ARG A 30 28.93 2.21 5.91
CA ARG A 30 30.25 1.71 5.48
C ARG A 30 30.49 0.25 5.92
N ARG A 31 30.09 -0.11 7.13
CA ARG A 31 30.20 -1.50 7.64
C ARG A 31 29.21 -2.42 6.95
N ASP A 32 27.98 -1.94 6.75
CA ASP A 32 26.94 -2.69 6.05
C ASP A 32 27.40 -2.97 4.60
N ALA A 33 27.93 -1.96 3.90
CA ALA A 33 28.46 -2.11 2.56
C ALA A 33 29.66 -3.10 2.49
N TYR A 34 30.59 -3.01 3.44
CA TYR A 34 31.72 -3.93 3.52
C TYR A 34 31.26 -5.39 3.72
N GLU A 35 30.33 -5.61 4.63
CA GLU A 35 29.82 -6.96 4.91
C GLU A 35 29.01 -7.52 3.71
N ILE A 36 28.26 -6.69 3.01
CA ILE A 36 27.57 -7.08 1.77
C ILE A 36 28.61 -7.48 0.71
N ALA A 37 29.64 -6.68 0.50
CA ALA A 37 30.70 -6.98 -0.46
C ALA A 37 31.44 -8.28 -0.10
N ARG A 38 31.78 -8.47 1.17
CA ARG A 38 32.43 -9.69 1.66
C ARG A 38 31.59 -10.93 1.40
N ARG A 39 30.30 -10.89 1.67
CA ARG A 39 29.37 -12.01 1.43
C ARG A 39 29.14 -12.27 -0.05
N LEU A 40 29.15 -11.22 -0.87
CA LEU A 40 29.09 -11.36 -2.32
C LEU A 40 30.30 -12.12 -2.86
N MET A 41 31.50 -11.77 -2.40
CA MET A 41 32.76 -12.45 -2.77
C MET A 41 32.80 -13.91 -2.31
N LEU A 42 32.21 -14.23 -1.16
CA LEU A 42 32.13 -15.61 -0.63
C LEU A 42 31.00 -16.44 -1.25
N GLY A 43 30.17 -15.87 -2.14
CA GLY A 43 29.01 -16.54 -2.72
C GLY A 43 27.85 -16.79 -1.74
N ASP A 44 27.93 -16.24 -0.52
CA ASP A 44 26.91 -16.44 0.52
C ASP A 44 25.62 -15.66 0.21
N ILE A 45 25.69 -14.56 -0.52
CA ILE A 45 24.50 -13.79 -0.94
C ILE A 45 23.59 -14.61 -1.86
N GLN A 46 24.17 -15.46 -2.70
CA GLN A 46 23.38 -16.33 -3.59
C GLN A 46 22.54 -17.37 -2.79
N LYS A 47 22.99 -17.73 -1.60
CA LYS A 47 22.28 -18.62 -0.66
C LYS A 47 21.25 -17.89 0.20
N CYS A 48 21.35 -16.55 0.29
CA CYS A 48 20.36 -15.73 0.97
C CYS A 48 19.07 -15.69 0.13
N ALA A 49 17.92 -15.68 0.80
CA ALA A 49 16.64 -15.58 0.11
C ALA A 49 16.60 -14.29 -0.73
N LYS A 50 16.67 -14.45 -2.05
CA LYS A 50 16.50 -13.36 -3.00
C LYS A 50 15.11 -12.75 -2.76
N THR A 51 15.06 -11.43 -2.63
CA THR A 51 13.78 -10.71 -2.57
C THR A 51 13.26 -10.57 -3.99
N TYR A 52 12.00 -10.94 -4.18
CA TYR A 52 11.34 -10.71 -5.46
C TYR A 52 11.33 -9.21 -5.78
N TYR A 53 11.90 -8.88 -6.92
CA TYR A 53 11.85 -7.54 -7.51
C TYR A 53 11.00 -7.63 -8.78
N PRO A 54 9.85 -6.94 -8.84
CA PRO A 54 8.98 -6.96 -10.02
C PRO A 54 9.69 -6.34 -11.22
N ASP A 55 9.31 -6.73 -12.43
CA ASP A 55 9.69 -6.03 -13.64
C ASP A 55 9.13 -4.59 -13.65
N ASP A 56 9.53 -3.79 -14.59
CA ASP A 56 9.19 -2.37 -14.66
C ASP A 56 7.71 -2.13 -14.89
N ASP A 57 7.05 -2.99 -15.67
CA ASP A 57 5.62 -2.92 -15.92
C ASP A 57 4.83 -3.21 -14.64
N CYS A 58 5.10 -4.33 -13.98
CA CYS A 58 4.49 -4.67 -12.70
C CYS A 58 4.81 -3.62 -11.61
N PHE A 59 6.05 -3.09 -11.58
CA PHE A 59 6.44 -2.03 -10.66
C PHE A 59 5.62 -0.76 -10.90
N GLY A 60 5.45 -0.34 -12.15
CA GLY A 60 4.61 0.81 -12.52
C GLY A 60 3.17 0.64 -12.08
N LYS A 61 2.58 -0.52 -12.37
CA LYS A 61 1.21 -0.88 -11.96
C LYS A 61 1.02 -0.88 -10.44
N ARG A 62 2.00 -1.39 -9.69
CA ARG A 62 2.01 -1.28 -8.21
C ARG A 62 2.07 0.18 -7.74
N LYS A 63 2.80 1.05 -8.44
CA LYS A 63 2.82 2.49 -8.12
C LYS A 63 1.45 3.12 -8.27
N VAL A 64 0.71 2.82 -9.34
CA VAL A 64 -0.67 3.27 -9.53
C VAL A 64 -1.55 2.86 -8.35
N ILE A 65 -1.57 1.57 -8.01
CA ILE A 65 -2.35 1.02 -6.90
C ILE A 65 -2.03 1.74 -5.58
N ARG A 66 -0.74 1.83 -5.25
CA ARG A 66 -0.28 2.38 -3.97
C ARG A 66 -0.49 3.89 -3.87
N THR A 67 -0.30 4.62 -4.98
CA THR A 67 -0.56 6.06 -5.01
C THR A 67 -2.05 6.34 -4.84
N ARG A 68 -2.92 5.58 -5.55
CA ARG A 68 -4.36 5.67 -5.38
C ARG A 68 -4.78 5.47 -3.91
N HIS A 69 -4.30 4.43 -3.27
CA HIS A 69 -4.62 4.14 -1.86
C HIS A 69 -4.21 5.31 -0.95
N ARG A 70 -2.99 5.82 -1.11
CA ARG A 70 -2.50 6.97 -0.33
C ARG A 70 -3.34 8.23 -0.53
N LEU A 71 -3.77 8.51 -1.75
CA LEU A 71 -4.64 9.65 -2.04
C LEU A 71 -6.03 9.48 -1.42
N ILE A 72 -6.57 8.25 -1.38
CA ILE A 72 -7.84 7.97 -0.69
C ILE A 72 -7.70 8.21 0.82
N GLU A 73 -6.61 7.76 1.45
CA GLU A 73 -6.34 8.01 2.88
C GLU A 73 -6.18 9.53 3.16
N ALA A 74 -5.44 10.24 2.31
CA ALA A 74 -5.26 11.69 2.44
C ALA A 74 -6.58 12.44 2.26
N ARG A 75 -7.40 12.07 1.26
CA ARG A 75 -8.75 12.63 1.08
C ARG A 75 -9.65 12.35 2.28
N GLN A 76 -9.55 11.19 2.91
CA GLN A 76 -10.30 10.90 4.14
C GLN A 76 -9.89 11.82 5.28
N THR A 77 -8.60 12.12 5.40
CA THR A 77 -8.09 13.09 6.39
C THR A 77 -8.68 14.48 6.16
N LEU A 78 -8.68 14.97 4.90
CA LEU A 78 -9.33 16.23 4.54
C LEU A 78 -10.83 16.20 4.83
N THR A 79 -11.52 15.10 4.52
CA THR A 79 -12.94 14.92 4.84
C THR A 79 -13.21 15.12 6.34
N ASN A 80 -12.37 14.56 7.18
CA ASN A 80 -12.51 14.68 8.62
C ASN A 80 -12.25 16.12 9.10
N GLN A 81 -11.24 16.80 8.52
CA GLN A 81 -10.95 18.21 8.82
C GLN A 81 -12.09 19.13 8.39
N ILE A 82 -12.64 18.96 7.20
CA ILE A 82 -13.79 19.73 6.71
C ILE A 82 -14.99 19.51 7.63
N ARG A 83 -15.31 18.26 7.99
CA ARG A 83 -16.42 17.96 8.91
C ARG A 83 -16.21 18.56 10.30
N ALA A 84 -15.00 18.56 10.82
CA ALA A 84 -14.68 19.16 12.11
C ALA A 84 -14.91 20.69 12.07
N ASN A 85 -14.50 21.37 11.02
CA ASN A 85 -14.76 22.81 10.85
C ASN A 85 -16.26 23.08 10.76
N LEU A 86 -17.01 22.35 9.92
CA LEU A 86 -18.46 22.51 9.82
C LEU A 86 -19.16 22.29 11.17
N SER A 87 -18.77 21.27 11.92
CA SER A 87 -19.33 20.96 13.24
C SER A 87 -19.05 22.03 14.28
N ALA A 88 -17.82 22.60 14.28
CA ALA A 88 -17.43 23.65 15.20
C ALA A 88 -18.32 24.91 15.08
N TYR A 89 -18.84 25.17 13.87
CA TYR A 89 -19.71 26.32 13.58
C TYR A 89 -21.21 25.94 13.48
N LYS A 90 -21.59 24.74 13.93
CA LYS A 90 -22.96 24.24 13.87
C LYS A 90 -23.54 24.20 12.45
N LEU A 91 -22.69 24.08 11.46
CA LEU A 91 -23.07 23.91 10.06
C LEU A 91 -23.30 22.43 9.75
N PRO A 92 -24.04 22.09 8.67
CA PRO A 92 -24.32 20.69 8.33
C PRO A 92 -23.04 19.89 8.07
N SER A 93 -22.65 19.00 9.00
CA SER A 93 -21.40 18.22 8.94
C SER A 93 -21.56 16.77 8.47
N GLY A 94 -22.80 16.26 8.50
CA GLY A 94 -23.14 14.88 8.10
C GLY A 94 -23.27 14.64 6.59
N LEU A 95 -22.92 15.62 5.77
CA LEU A 95 -23.09 15.56 4.32
C LEU A 95 -22.03 14.67 3.65
N ASP A 96 -22.42 13.97 2.58
CA ASP A 96 -21.47 13.20 1.76
C ASP A 96 -20.73 14.12 0.79
N LEU A 97 -19.46 14.42 1.09
CA LEU A 97 -18.60 15.27 0.28
C LEU A 97 -18.27 14.66 -1.10
N LYS A 98 -18.55 13.38 -1.32
CA LYS A 98 -18.28 12.74 -2.63
C LYS A 98 -19.22 13.22 -3.70
N THR A 99 -20.43 13.68 -3.36
CA THR A 99 -21.42 14.15 -4.34
C THR A 99 -21.16 15.58 -4.77
N LYS A 100 -21.27 15.86 -6.08
CA LYS A 100 -21.15 17.23 -6.63
C LYS A 100 -22.19 18.17 -6.02
N LYS A 101 -23.42 17.67 -5.79
CA LYS A 101 -24.50 18.46 -5.19
C LYS A 101 -24.14 18.96 -3.80
N THR A 102 -23.59 18.10 -2.96
CA THR A 102 -23.16 18.47 -1.60
C THR A 102 -22.04 19.52 -1.66
N ARG A 103 -21.04 19.34 -2.51
CA ARG A 103 -19.94 20.32 -2.64
C ARG A 103 -20.46 21.69 -3.09
N LYS A 104 -21.39 21.74 -4.04
CA LYS A 104 -22.01 23.00 -4.47
C LYS A 104 -22.71 23.72 -3.30
N VAL A 105 -23.41 23.00 -2.45
CA VAL A 105 -24.04 23.55 -1.24
C VAL A 105 -22.99 24.08 -0.27
N LEU A 106 -21.94 23.32 -0.03
CA LEU A 106 -20.87 23.70 0.89
C LEU A 106 -20.10 24.94 0.42
N TRP A 107 -19.86 25.09 -0.88
CA TRP A 107 -19.24 26.29 -1.45
C TRP A 107 -20.10 27.58 -1.30
N GLY A 108 -21.41 27.44 -1.10
CA GLY A 108 -22.32 28.55 -0.91
C GLY A 108 -22.58 28.89 0.58
N LEU A 109 -21.85 28.30 1.51
CA LEU A 109 -22.02 28.60 2.94
C LEU A 109 -21.40 29.96 3.29
N GLU A 110 -22.11 30.73 4.11
CA GLU A 110 -21.61 31.94 4.73
C GLU A 110 -20.81 31.61 5.99
N TRP A 111 -19.65 32.22 6.14
CA TRP A 111 -18.75 31.98 7.27
C TRP A 111 -18.75 33.18 8.22
N PRO A 112 -18.60 32.95 9.54
CA PRO A 112 -18.61 34.03 10.53
C PRO A 112 -17.45 35.03 10.39
N THR A 113 -16.31 34.59 9.83
CA THR A 113 -15.12 35.43 9.59
C THR A 113 -14.44 35.04 8.27
N GLU A 114 -13.74 36.01 7.66
CA GLU A 114 -12.96 35.83 6.45
C GLU A 114 -11.87 34.72 6.61
N ASP A 115 -11.19 34.67 7.75
CA ASP A 115 -10.16 33.66 8.02
C ASP A 115 -10.75 32.23 7.97
N MET A 116 -11.97 32.05 8.49
CA MET A 116 -12.64 30.74 8.44
C MET A 116 -13.04 30.36 7.02
N GLU A 117 -13.50 31.32 6.25
CA GLU A 117 -13.82 31.10 4.84
C GLU A 117 -12.59 30.69 4.05
N VAL A 118 -11.46 31.36 4.23
CA VAL A 118 -10.17 31.05 3.57
C VAL A 118 -9.70 29.64 3.94
N VAL A 119 -9.77 29.26 5.22
CA VAL A 119 -9.41 27.91 5.67
C VAL A 119 -10.30 26.85 5.01
N PHE A 120 -11.62 27.08 5.01
CA PHE A 120 -12.56 26.16 4.40
C PHE A 120 -12.35 26.02 2.89
N GLN A 121 -12.22 27.12 2.17
CA GLN A 121 -11.95 27.15 0.74
C GLN A 121 -10.66 26.39 0.40
N SER A 122 -9.60 26.57 1.20
CA SER A 122 -8.34 25.84 1.03
C SER A 122 -8.51 24.33 1.18
N LEU A 123 -9.25 23.88 2.21
CA LEU A 123 -9.53 22.47 2.43
C LEU A 123 -10.40 21.86 1.31
N MET A 124 -11.43 22.58 0.87
CA MET A 124 -12.33 22.13 -0.19
C MET A 124 -11.59 22.04 -1.54
N THR A 125 -10.77 23.00 -1.89
CA THR A 125 -9.94 22.98 -3.09
C THR A 125 -9.00 21.78 -3.08
N ALA A 126 -8.30 21.55 -1.97
CA ALA A 126 -7.43 20.36 -1.82
C ALA A 126 -8.21 19.05 -1.96
N PHE A 127 -9.40 18.96 -1.37
CA PHE A 127 -10.28 17.80 -1.47
C PHE A 127 -10.71 17.53 -2.93
N GLU A 128 -11.06 18.55 -3.69
CA GLU A 128 -11.49 18.44 -5.08
C GLU A 128 -10.34 17.98 -5.97
N HIS A 129 -9.15 18.59 -5.86
CA HIS A 129 -7.96 18.15 -6.61
C HIS A 129 -7.56 16.71 -6.30
N MET A 130 -7.66 16.29 -5.02
CA MET A 130 -7.43 14.87 -4.68
C MET A 130 -8.47 13.95 -5.30
N THR A 131 -9.73 14.39 -5.35
CA THR A 131 -10.80 13.59 -5.96
C THR A 131 -10.58 13.41 -7.47
N GLU A 132 -10.14 14.44 -8.17
CA GLU A 132 -9.77 14.38 -9.59
C GLU A 132 -8.56 13.46 -9.82
N SER A 133 -7.52 13.61 -9.00
CA SER A 133 -6.32 12.75 -9.06
C SER A 133 -6.65 11.28 -8.82
N ILE A 134 -7.57 10.98 -7.90
CA ILE A 134 -8.04 9.62 -7.65
C ILE A 134 -8.82 9.11 -8.87
N ALA A 135 -9.67 9.92 -9.50
CA ALA A 135 -10.43 9.52 -10.68
C ALA A 135 -9.51 9.14 -11.86
N LEU A 136 -8.41 9.87 -12.05
CA LEU A 136 -7.41 9.53 -13.06
C LEU A 136 -6.77 8.16 -12.79
N LEU A 137 -6.44 7.86 -11.53
CA LEU A 137 -5.88 6.56 -11.15
C LEU A 137 -6.92 5.44 -11.18
N ASP A 138 -8.19 5.73 -10.90
CA ASP A 138 -9.31 4.80 -11.06
C ASP A 138 -9.48 4.37 -12.51
N TYR A 139 -9.44 5.32 -13.44
CA TYR A 139 -9.47 5.02 -14.87
C TYR A 139 -8.33 4.08 -15.28
N ARG A 140 -7.09 4.38 -14.85
CA ARG A 140 -5.94 3.51 -15.13
C ARG A 140 -6.10 2.12 -14.51
N LEU A 141 -6.69 2.03 -13.33
CA LEU A 141 -6.93 0.76 -12.65
C LEU A 141 -8.02 -0.07 -13.38
N GLU A 142 -9.03 0.57 -13.96
CA GLU A 142 -10.01 -0.09 -14.82
C GLU A 142 -9.35 -0.71 -16.05
N GLU A 143 -8.46 0.01 -16.75
CA GLU A 143 -7.67 -0.55 -17.84
C GLU A 143 -6.85 -1.76 -17.40
N MET A 144 -6.17 -1.66 -16.25
CA MET A 144 -5.40 -2.77 -15.68
C MET A 144 -6.27 -3.98 -15.34
N SER A 145 -7.55 -3.78 -15.03
CA SER A 145 -8.49 -4.85 -14.69
C SER A 145 -8.94 -5.69 -15.90
N LEU A 146 -8.64 -5.22 -17.12
CA LEU A 146 -8.89 -5.95 -18.37
C LEU A 146 -7.82 -7.00 -18.67
N ASP A 147 -6.72 -7.03 -17.92
CA ASP A 147 -5.70 -8.09 -18.04
C ASP A 147 -6.38 -9.47 -17.92
N PRO A 148 -6.11 -10.40 -18.85
CA PRO A 148 -6.74 -11.73 -18.85
C PRO A 148 -6.56 -12.48 -17.53
N MET A 149 -5.40 -12.37 -16.89
CA MET A 149 -5.12 -13.03 -15.62
C MET A 149 -5.87 -12.38 -14.44
N VAL A 150 -6.07 -11.05 -14.48
CA VAL A 150 -6.91 -10.33 -13.51
C VAL A 150 -8.39 -10.73 -13.67
N SER A 151 -8.86 -10.85 -14.92
CA SER A 151 -10.22 -11.31 -15.24
C SER A 151 -10.45 -12.74 -14.76
N LEU A 152 -9.50 -13.63 -14.99
CA LEU A 152 -9.53 -15.01 -14.50
C LEU A 152 -9.64 -15.09 -12.97
N LEU A 153 -8.86 -14.29 -12.24
CA LEU A 153 -8.97 -14.20 -10.79
C LEU A 153 -10.35 -13.75 -10.34
N ARG A 154 -10.94 -12.78 -11.04
CA ARG A 154 -12.28 -12.26 -10.73
C ARG A 154 -13.37 -13.32 -10.92
N GLU A 155 -13.26 -14.15 -11.94
CA GLU A 155 -14.20 -15.24 -12.21
C GLU A 155 -14.15 -16.36 -11.16
N HIS A 156 -12.96 -16.66 -10.65
CA HIS A 156 -12.76 -17.77 -9.72
C HIS A 156 -12.87 -17.39 -8.24
N LEU A 157 -12.79 -16.11 -7.90
CA LEU A 157 -12.88 -15.64 -6.53
C LEU A 157 -14.25 -15.01 -6.24
N PRO A 158 -15.05 -15.59 -5.32
CA PRO A 158 -16.39 -15.07 -5.01
C PRO A 158 -16.31 -13.64 -4.48
N SER A 159 -17.24 -12.78 -4.90
CA SER A 159 -17.32 -11.37 -4.50
C SER A 159 -16.05 -10.54 -4.75
N CYS A 160 -15.20 -10.98 -5.69
CA CYS A 160 -13.97 -10.31 -6.06
C CYS A 160 -14.26 -9.31 -7.19
N GLY A 161 -14.31 -8.02 -6.85
CA GLY A 161 -14.49 -6.94 -7.83
C GLY A 161 -13.21 -6.61 -8.60
N PRO A 162 -13.31 -5.74 -9.65
CA PRO A 162 -12.17 -5.37 -10.51
C PRO A 162 -10.97 -4.82 -9.72
N VAL A 163 -11.22 -3.92 -8.78
CA VAL A 163 -10.17 -3.34 -7.93
C VAL A 163 -9.49 -4.41 -7.09
N THR A 164 -10.27 -5.30 -6.48
CA THR A 164 -9.75 -6.36 -5.59
C THR A 164 -8.86 -7.33 -6.37
N SER A 165 -9.32 -7.83 -7.52
CA SER A 165 -8.54 -8.75 -8.37
C SER A 165 -7.27 -8.10 -8.88
N THR A 166 -7.34 -6.83 -9.35
CA THR A 166 -6.17 -6.08 -9.82
C THR A 166 -5.12 -5.91 -8.73
N VAL A 167 -5.52 -5.50 -7.52
CA VAL A 167 -4.59 -5.33 -6.41
C VAL A 167 -3.97 -6.66 -6.00
N ILE A 168 -4.77 -7.74 -5.89
CA ILE A 168 -4.26 -9.07 -5.54
C ILE A 168 -3.23 -9.52 -6.58
N TYR A 169 -3.56 -9.44 -7.87
CA TYR A 169 -2.69 -9.91 -8.94
C TYR A 169 -1.35 -9.17 -8.97
N TYR A 170 -1.36 -7.84 -9.06
CA TYR A 170 -0.12 -7.08 -9.17
C TYR A 170 0.69 -7.01 -7.88
N GLU A 171 0.06 -7.01 -6.70
CA GLU A 171 0.81 -7.02 -5.43
C GLU A 171 1.38 -8.40 -5.09
N LEU A 172 0.77 -9.49 -5.53
CA LEU A 172 1.39 -10.81 -5.46
C LEU A 172 2.53 -10.94 -6.49
N GLY A 173 2.30 -10.52 -7.74
CA GLY A 173 3.22 -10.73 -8.84
C GLY A 173 3.42 -12.23 -9.14
N ASP A 174 4.65 -12.67 -9.36
CA ASP A 174 4.93 -14.07 -9.60
C ASP A 174 4.52 -14.95 -8.41
N VAL A 175 3.43 -15.70 -8.60
CA VAL A 175 2.86 -16.56 -7.55
C VAL A 175 3.67 -17.84 -7.34
N THR A 176 4.50 -18.26 -8.30
CA THR A 176 5.30 -19.51 -8.21
C THR A 176 6.35 -19.42 -7.10
N ARG A 177 6.72 -18.22 -6.68
CA ARG A 177 7.63 -17.99 -5.55
C ARG A 177 7.06 -18.38 -4.19
N PHE A 178 5.76 -18.59 -4.09
CA PHE A 178 5.10 -18.97 -2.84
C PHE A 178 4.90 -20.48 -2.78
N LYS A 179 5.48 -21.14 -1.79
CA LYS A 179 5.38 -22.59 -1.62
C LYS A 179 3.96 -23.07 -1.24
N ASN A 180 3.21 -22.22 -0.54
CA ASN A 180 1.86 -22.52 -0.06
C ASN A 180 1.12 -21.26 0.40
N SER A 181 -0.16 -21.37 0.75
CA SER A 181 -1.00 -20.28 1.22
C SER A 181 -0.48 -19.58 2.49
N ARG A 182 0.19 -20.30 3.40
CA ARG A 182 0.78 -19.73 4.61
C ARG A 182 1.89 -18.73 4.27
N THR A 183 2.69 -18.97 3.22
CA THR A 183 3.72 -18.03 2.76
C THR A 183 3.09 -16.78 2.14
N VAL A 184 1.95 -16.89 1.47
CA VAL A 184 1.17 -15.73 0.98
C VAL A 184 0.64 -14.91 2.16
N ALA A 185 0.05 -15.56 3.16
CA ALA A 185 -0.43 -14.89 4.39
C ALA A 185 0.71 -14.18 5.14
N SER A 186 1.88 -14.80 5.20
CA SER A 186 3.08 -14.18 5.78
C SER A 186 3.54 -12.96 4.97
N TYR A 187 3.53 -13.06 3.64
CA TYR A 187 3.87 -11.94 2.75
C TYR A 187 2.90 -10.75 2.91
N ALA A 188 1.63 -11.01 3.12
CA ALA A 188 0.63 -9.99 3.45
C ALA A 188 0.72 -9.47 4.90
N GLY A 189 1.49 -10.15 5.78
CA GLY A 189 1.58 -9.82 7.20
C GLY A 189 0.31 -10.17 7.99
N LEU A 190 -0.42 -11.20 7.54
CA LEU A 190 -1.65 -11.72 8.16
C LEU A 190 -1.40 -12.87 9.13
N VAL A 191 -0.14 -13.17 9.44
CA VAL A 191 0.23 -14.20 10.42
C VAL A 191 0.36 -13.58 11.82
N PRO A 192 -0.05 -14.30 12.89
CA PRO A 192 0.13 -13.82 14.26
C PRO A 192 1.62 -13.79 14.64
N ARG A 193 1.98 -12.90 15.56
CA ARG A 193 3.29 -12.95 16.20
C ARG A 193 3.32 -14.17 17.12
N VAL A 194 4.35 -14.97 17.00
CA VAL A 194 4.60 -16.08 17.92
C VAL A 194 5.72 -15.65 18.87
N ASN A 195 5.38 -15.46 20.14
CA ASN A 195 6.36 -15.30 21.20
C ASN A 195 6.51 -16.66 21.89
N GLN A 196 7.56 -17.37 21.54
CA GLN A 196 7.95 -18.60 22.25
C GLN A 196 8.95 -18.23 23.33
N SER A 197 8.57 -18.42 24.59
CA SER A 197 9.49 -18.48 25.71
C SER A 197 9.32 -19.83 26.40
N ALA A 198 10.37 -20.66 26.33
CA ALA A 198 10.38 -22.04 26.84
C ALA A 198 9.13 -22.85 26.48
N ASP A 199 8.27 -23.20 27.43
CA ASP A 199 7.12 -24.10 27.23
C ASP A 199 5.78 -23.40 26.93
N LYS A 200 5.76 -22.07 26.76
CA LYS A 200 4.54 -21.31 26.51
C LYS A 200 4.59 -20.61 25.15
N SER A 201 3.73 -21.01 24.22
CA SER A 201 3.50 -20.30 22.96
C SER A 201 2.30 -19.37 23.11
N HIS A 202 2.52 -18.06 23.10
CA HIS A 202 1.45 -17.06 23.03
C HIS A 202 1.29 -16.54 21.59
N HIS A 203 0.11 -16.75 21.02
CA HIS A 203 -0.26 -16.10 19.76
C HIS A 203 -0.63 -14.65 20.03
N GLY A 204 0.24 -13.73 19.59
CA GLY A 204 0.01 -12.29 19.69
C GLY A 204 -0.81 -11.74 18.54
N ARG A 205 -0.93 -10.41 18.48
CA ARG A 205 -1.60 -9.70 17.37
C ARG A 205 -0.89 -9.98 16.03
N LEU A 206 -1.57 -9.72 14.92
CA LEU A 206 -0.99 -9.82 13.57
C LEU A 206 0.35 -9.08 13.48
N THR A 207 1.31 -9.67 12.76
CA THR A 207 2.65 -9.09 12.61
C THR A 207 2.63 -7.73 11.93
N LYS A 208 1.68 -7.52 11.02
CA LYS A 208 1.60 -6.35 10.13
C LYS A 208 2.91 -6.06 9.36
N ARG A 209 3.89 -6.97 9.42
CA ARG A 209 5.14 -6.93 8.67
C ARG A 209 4.88 -7.58 7.32
N GLY A 210 4.94 -6.80 6.24
CA GLY A 210 4.67 -7.33 4.90
C GLY A 210 3.94 -6.35 4.01
N ASN A 211 3.35 -6.84 2.94
CA ASN A 211 2.68 -6.00 1.95
C ASN A 211 1.39 -5.40 2.53
N ARG A 212 1.41 -4.07 2.73
CA ARG A 212 0.30 -3.31 3.33
C ARG A 212 -0.92 -3.31 2.43
N GLU A 213 -0.72 -3.13 1.13
CA GLU A 213 -1.81 -3.02 0.16
C GLU A 213 -2.55 -4.36 0.04
N LEU A 214 -1.79 -5.43 -0.09
CA LEU A 214 -2.36 -6.78 -0.14
C LEU A 214 -3.12 -7.11 1.15
N ARG A 215 -2.57 -6.78 2.30
CA ARG A 215 -3.25 -6.99 3.59
C ARG A 215 -4.56 -6.21 3.69
N HIS A 216 -4.56 -4.95 3.25
CA HIS A 216 -5.75 -4.09 3.25
C HIS A 216 -6.84 -4.69 2.36
N ILE A 217 -6.52 -4.99 1.11
CA ILE A 217 -7.51 -5.48 0.16
C ILE A 217 -8.05 -6.87 0.52
N LEU A 218 -7.21 -7.75 1.08
CA LEU A 218 -7.65 -9.06 1.57
C LEU A 218 -8.59 -8.91 2.78
N GLY A 219 -8.34 -7.95 3.66
CA GLY A 219 -9.24 -7.63 4.77
C GLY A 219 -10.60 -7.12 4.29
N GLU A 220 -10.61 -6.16 3.37
CA GLU A 220 -11.83 -5.64 2.74
C GLU A 220 -12.62 -6.73 2.01
N TRP A 221 -11.92 -7.62 1.32
CA TRP A 221 -12.54 -8.73 0.62
C TRP A 221 -13.13 -9.76 1.60
N ALA A 222 -12.43 -10.10 2.65
CA ALA A 222 -12.94 -11.02 3.68
C ALA A 222 -14.25 -10.52 4.33
N ILE A 223 -14.36 -9.21 4.59
CA ILE A 223 -15.60 -8.61 5.12
C ILE A 223 -16.77 -8.76 4.15
N ARG A 224 -16.53 -8.72 2.84
CA ARG A 224 -17.60 -8.90 1.83
C ARG A 224 -18.04 -10.36 1.66
N LEU A 225 -17.25 -11.32 2.15
CA LEU A 225 -17.57 -12.75 2.12
C LEU A 225 -18.40 -13.19 3.34
N MET A 226 -18.48 -12.35 4.38
CA MET A 226 -19.29 -12.57 5.60
C MET A 226 -20.72 -12.12 5.41
#